data_06e95b439e7862288b795d9b9f9028cf
#
_entry.id   06e95b439e7862288b795d9b9f9028cf
#
_cell.length_a   1.000
_cell.length_b   1.000
_cell.length_c   1.000
_cell.angle_alpha   90.00
_cell.angle_beta   90.00
_cell.angle_gamma   90.00
#
_symmetry.space_group_name_H-M   'P 1'
#
loop_
_entity.id
_entity.type
_entity.pdbx_description
1 polymer ?
#
loop_
_entity_poly.entity_id
_entity_poly.type
_entity_poly.pdbx_seq_one_letter_code
_entity_poly.pdbx_strand_id
1 'polypeptide(L)' 'MRVSRAGCLTSIAISIVLSVVLTVLLNLLL' A
#
# COMPACT_ATOMS: atom_id res chain seq x y z
N MET A 1 0.29 -21.53 8.70
CA MET A 1 0.39 -20.87 8.88
C MET A 1 -0.40 -20.11 9.22
N ARG A 2 -0.81 -19.62 9.86
CA ARG A 2 -1.50 -18.89 10.25
C ARG A 2 -1.20 -17.63 10.21
N VAL A 3 -0.40 -17.20 10.27
CA VAL A 3 0.07 -15.99 10.28
C VAL A 3 -0.18 -15.38 9.12
N SER A 4 -0.39 -15.98 8.11
CA SER A 4 -0.49 -15.38 6.94
C SER A 4 -1.56 -14.39 6.79
N ARG A 5 -2.71 -14.53 7.46
CA ARG A 5 -3.72 -13.59 7.33
C ARG A 5 -3.26 -12.26 7.72
N ALA A 6 -2.65 -12.07 8.85
CA ALA A 6 -2.22 -10.78 9.30
C ALA A 6 -1.11 -10.23 8.39
N GLY A 7 -0.17 -11.04 8.00
CA GLY A 7 0.91 -10.61 7.15
C GLY A 7 0.42 -10.13 5.80
N CYS A 8 -0.50 -10.88 5.22
CA CYS A 8 -1.04 -10.53 3.94
C CYS A 8 -1.80 -9.22 3.98
N LEU A 9 -2.64 -9.07 4.97
CA LEU A 9 -3.43 -7.85 5.09
C LEU A 9 -2.53 -6.63 5.31
N THR A 10 -1.49 -6.80 6.10
CA THR A 10 -0.57 -5.71 6.35
C THR A 10 0.13 -5.30 5.05
N SER A 11 0.56 -6.27 4.27
CA SER A 11 1.23 -5.99 3.01
C SER A 11 0.31 -5.27 2.04
N ILE A 12 -0.92 -5.74 1.95
CA ILE A 12 -1.89 -5.13 1.06
C ILE A 12 -2.15 -3.69 1.49
N ALA A 13 -2.31 -3.47 2.78
CA ALA A 13 -2.57 -2.13 3.28
C ALA A 13 -1.41 -1.19 2.95
N ILE A 14 -0.20 -1.64 3.16
CA ILE A 14 0.97 -0.83 2.88
C ILE A 14 1.05 -0.54 1.39
N SER A 15 0.77 -1.53 0.56
CA SER A 15 0.81 -1.34 -0.88
C SER A 15 -0.19 -0.29 -1.34
N ILE A 16 -1.39 -0.37 -0.80
CA ILE A 16 -2.43 0.58 -1.17
C ILE A 16 -2.02 1.99 -0.76
N VAL A 17 -1.52 2.14 0.45
CA VAL A 17 -1.10 3.43 0.94
C VAL A 17 0.01 4.00 0.07
N LEU A 18 1.02 3.18 -0.24
CA LEU A 18 2.12 3.62 -1.08
C LEU A 18 1.64 4.01 -2.46
N SER A 19 0.72 3.24 -3.02
CA SER A 19 0.18 3.54 -4.33
C SER A 19 -0.51 4.89 -4.35
N VAL A 20 -1.34 5.13 -3.35
CA VAL A 20 -2.08 6.38 -3.27
C VAL A 20 -1.11 7.55 -3.12
N VAL A 21 -0.13 7.40 -2.24
CA VAL A 21 0.84 8.45 -2.00
C VAL A 21 1.61 8.76 -3.27
N LEU A 22 2.08 7.72 -3.97
CA LEU A 22 2.82 7.92 -5.19
C LEU A 22 1.96 8.59 -6.26
N THR A 23 0.71 8.17 -6.37
CA THR A 23 -0.18 8.74 -7.35
C THR A 23 -0.40 10.23 -7.10
N VAL A 24 -0.62 10.58 -5.84
CA VAL A 24 -0.85 11.97 -5.48
C VAL A 24 0.41 12.79 -5.75
N LEU A 25 1.57 12.26 -5.39
CA LEU A 25 2.82 12.97 -5.61
C LEU A 25 3.05 13.22 -7.10
N LEU A 26 2.80 12.22 -7.91
CA LEU A 26 2.97 12.38 -9.35
C LEU A 26 1.98 13.38 -9.90
N ASN A 27 0.76 13.37 -9.40
CA ASN A 27 -0.23 14.32 -9.87
C ASN A 27 0.15 15.74 -9.52
N LEU A 28 0.73 15.94 -8.36
CA LEU A 28 1.13 17.28 -7.96
C LEU A 28 2.32 17.76 -8.78
N LEU A 29 3.22 16.83 -9.13
CA LEU A 29 4.38 17.22 -9.91
C LEU A 29 4.03 17.44 -11.36
N LEU A 30 3.09 16.66 -11.84
CA LEU A 30 2.65 16.81 -13.21
C LEU A 30 1.40 17.65 -13.27
#